data_d2d64c6525dc4ae7c5d43d3673ba92ca
#
_entry.id   d2d64c6525dc4ae7c5d43d3673ba92ca
#
_cell.length_a   1.000
_cell.length_b   1.000
_cell.length_c   1.000
_cell.angle_alpha   90.00
_cell.angle_beta   90.00
_cell.angle_gamma   90.00
#
_symmetry.space_group_name_H-M   'P 1'
#
loop_
_entity.id
_entity.type
_entity.pdbx_description
1 polymer ?
#
loop_
_entity_poly.entity_id
_entity_poly.type
_entity_poly.pdbx_seq_one_letter_code
_entity_poly.pdbx_strand_id
1 'polypeptide(L)'
;MLPISYDAQTGYIQYYTPTEELTRGDLSEFPTDAQLEQTVRERLQKFEPELADTSRIVFSSATYETNVSSKTVDVTPEVNGRMVYGKYHISISFDRDGNVTALTQQYAPLKMGGTRTVRLADAKNVQARLDAHDFSANIAQELTDCTITGFEQAYYMNAGFNAEGDYALYPIYVLRGQGTAADGSVQGFEVLVSALAG
;
A
#
# COMPACT_ATOMS: atom_id res chain seq x y z
N MET A 1 -22.45 12.12 14.40
CA MET A 1 -22.49 11.88 12.94
C MET A 1 -21.07 11.56 12.55
N LEU A 2 -20.79 10.35 12.09
CA LEU A 2 -19.44 9.93 11.72
C LEU A 2 -18.98 10.73 10.49
N PRO A 3 -17.78 11.30 10.49
CA PRO A 3 -17.28 12.10 9.39
C PRO A 3 -16.92 11.20 8.21
N ILE A 4 -17.83 11.10 7.24
CA ILE A 4 -17.55 10.47 5.95
C ILE A 4 -17.38 11.60 4.93
N SER A 5 -16.25 11.64 4.26
CA SER A 5 -16.02 12.49 3.10
C SER A 5 -16.01 11.66 1.82
N TYR A 6 -16.64 12.18 0.79
CA TYR A 6 -16.68 11.59 -0.54
C TYR A 6 -16.39 12.64 -1.59
N ASP A 7 -15.43 12.37 -2.44
CA ASP A 7 -15.12 13.18 -3.61
C ASP A 7 -15.64 12.47 -4.87
N ALA A 8 -16.69 13.01 -5.45
CA ALA A 8 -17.35 12.43 -6.62
C ALA A 8 -16.47 12.48 -7.90
N GLN A 9 -15.46 13.35 -7.96
CA GLN A 9 -14.57 13.45 -9.12
C GLN A 9 -13.51 12.35 -9.12
N THR A 10 -13.04 11.98 -7.93
CA THR A 10 -11.95 11.00 -7.78
C THR A 10 -12.42 9.65 -7.28
N GLY A 11 -13.68 9.50 -6.87
CA GLY A 11 -14.18 8.31 -6.19
C GLY A 11 -13.55 8.10 -4.81
N TYR A 12 -12.88 9.12 -4.27
CA TYR A 12 -12.20 9.04 -2.98
C TYR A 12 -13.22 9.01 -1.85
N ILE A 13 -13.13 7.99 -1.01
CA ILE A 13 -13.93 7.87 0.21
C ILE A 13 -12.98 7.87 1.40
N GLN A 14 -13.32 8.63 2.42
CA GLN A 14 -12.58 8.67 3.65
C GLN A 14 -13.52 8.70 4.86
N TYR A 15 -13.17 7.94 5.87
CA TYR A 15 -13.86 7.82 7.14
C TYR A 15 -12.85 7.73 8.27
N TYR A 16 -13.13 8.37 9.41
CA TYR A 16 -12.35 8.21 10.65
C TYR A 16 -13.27 8.21 11.86
N THR A 17 -12.87 7.43 12.85
CA THR A 17 -13.37 7.59 14.21
C THR A 17 -12.55 8.67 14.91
N PRO A 18 -13.19 9.63 15.62
CA PRO A 18 -12.46 10.61 16.43
C PRO A 18 -11.49 9.93 17.39
N THR A 19 -10.31 10.51 17.58
CA THR A 19 -9.22 9.89 18.36
C THR A 19 -9.63 9.63 19.83
N GLU A 20 -10.49 10.45 20.40
CA GLU A 20 -11.03 10.29 21.76
C GLU A 20 -11.95 9.07 21.91
N GLU A 21 -12.50 8.55 20.81
CA GLU A 21 -13.34 7.35 20.79
C GLU A 21 -12.55 6.07 20.50
N LEU A 22 -11.25 6.19 20.19
CA LEU A 22 -10.41 5.03 19.90
C LEU A 22 -10.08 4.26 21.17
N THR A 23 -10.24 2.96 21.12
CA THR A 23 -9.90 2.07 22.21
C THR A 23 -8.39 1.95 22.36
N ARG A 24 -7.87 2.24 23.56
CA ARG A 24 -6.46 2.04 23.89
C ARG A 24 -6.18 0.57 24.15
N GLY A 25 -5.06 0.07 23.70
CA GLY A 25 -4.68 -1.32 23.95
C GLY A 25 -3.32 -1.69 23.36
N ASP A 26 -2.80 -2.83 23.82
CA ASP A 26 -1.62 -3.44 23.25
C ASP A 26 -1.99 -4.13 21.93
N LEU A 27 -1.07 -4.16 20.95
CA LEU A 27 -1.28 -4.82 19.65
C LEU A 27 -1.57 -6.33 19.81
N SER A 28 -1.15 -6.96 20.90
CA SER A 28 -1.45 -8.37 21.20
C SER A 28 -2.94 -8.64 21.48
N GLU A 29 -3.71 -7.61 21.83
CA GLU A 29 -5.15 -7.70 22.08
C GLU A 29 -5.99 -7.58 20.78
N PHE A 30 -5.35 -7.22 19.66
CA PHE A 30 -6.02 -7.06 18.38
C PHE A 30 -6.34 -8.41 17.74
N PRO A 31 -7.35 -8.47 16.85
CA PRO A 31 -7.57 -9.63 16.01
C PRO A 31 -6.29 -10.01 15.24
N THR A 32 -6.11 -11.30 15.02
CA THR A 32 -4.99 -11.79 14.23
C THR A 32 -5.10 -11.32 12.78
N ASP A 33 -3.99 -11.28 12.06
CA ASP A 33 -3.96 -10.91 10.66
C ASP A 33 -4.89 -11.81 9.82
N ALA A 34 -4.93 -13.11 10.11
CA ALA A 34 -5.83 -14.04 9.44
C ALA A 34 -7.33 -13.72 9.66
N GLN A 35 -7.71 -13.30 10.88
CA GLN A 35 -9.08 -12.89 11.18
C GLN A 35 -9.44 -11.60 10.46
N LEU A 36 -8.53 -10.62 10.43
CA LEU A 36 -8.75 -9.37 9.70
C LEU A 36 -8.81 -9.60 8.20
N GLU A 37 -7.93 -10.43 7.64
CA GLU A 37 -7.97 -10.80 6.22
C GLU A 37 -9.31 -11.41 5.84
N GLN A 38 -9.76 -12.40 6.61
CA GLN A 38 -11.06 -13.03 6.38
C GLN A 38 -12.19 -11.99 6.41
N THR A 39 -12.22 -11.13 7.43
CA THR A 39 -13.24 -10.08 7.57
C THR A 39 -13.25 -9.13 6.37
N VAL A 40 -12.07 -8.72 5.91
CA VAL A 40 -11.94 -7.82 4.76
C VAL A 40 -12.40 -8.51 3.48
N ARG A 41 -11.95 -9.73 3.22
CA ARG A 41 -12.37 -10.48 2.02
C ARG A 41 -13.86 -10.76 1.98
N GLU A 42 -14.48 -11.13 3.10
CA GLU A 42 -15.94 -11.33 3.19
C GLU A 42 -16.73 -10.04 2.88
N ARG A 43 -16.19 -8.88 3.28
CA ARG A 43 -16.81 -7.59 2.95
C ARG A 43 -16.60 -7.24 1.48
N LEU A 44 -15.38 -7.37 0.97
CA LEU A 44 -15.07 -7.12 -0.44
C LEU A 44 -15.91 -8.00 -1.36
N GLN A 45 -16.12 -9.27 -1.01
CA GLN A 45 -16.95 -10.19 -1.79
C GLN A 45 -18.38 -9.68 -2.00
N LYS A 46 -18.89 -8.83 -1.12
CA LYS A 46 -20.23 -8.24 -1.24
C LYS A 46 -20.27 -6.98 -2.09
N PHE A 47 -19.18 -6.21 -2.12
CA PHE A 47 -19.13 -4.89 -2.74
C PHE A 47 -18.25 -4.83 -3.97
N GLU A 48 -17.13 -5.55 -3.96
CA GLU A 48 -16.09 -5.56 -4.99
C GLU A 48 -15.53 -6.99 -5.16
N PRO A 49 -16.34 -7.95 -5.67
CA PRO A 49 -15.95 -9.36 -5.72
C PRO A 49 -14.68 -9.62 -6.53
N GLU A 50 -14.46 -8.89 -7.62
CA GLU A 50 -13.22 -9.03 -8.39
C GLU A 50 -11.99 -8.67 -7.56
N LEU A 51 -12.07 -7.63 -6.75
CA LEU A 51 -10.98 -7.22 -5.87
C LEU A 51 -10.75 -8.22 -4.74
N ALA A 52 -11.83 -8.82 -4.22
CA ALA A 52 -11.73 -9.85 -3.18
C ALA A 52 -10.87 -11.04 -3.62
N ASP A 53 -10.96 -11.43 -4.90
CA ASP A 53 -10.26 -12.59 -5.44
C ASP A 53 -8.86 -12.26 -6.00
N THR A 54 -8.64 -11.02 -6.46
CA THR A 54 -7.43 -10.63 -7.18
C THR A 54 -6.54 -9.65 -6.43
N SER A 55 -6.89 -9.29 -5.18
CA SER A 55 -6.08 -8.36 -4.39
C SER A 55 -5.08 -9.06 -3.47
N ARG A 56 -3.95 -8.40 -3.25
CA ARG A 56 -3.02 -8.72 -2.18
C ARG A 56 -3.43 -7.97 -0.91
N ILE A 57 -3.45 -8.67 0.22
CA ILE A 57 -3.66 -8.08 1.52
C ILE A 57 -2.30 -7.83 2.16
N VAL A 58 -2.06 -6.61 2.56
CA VAL A 58 -0.84 -6.18 3.26
C VAL A 58 -1.24 -5.65 4.63
N PHE A 59 -0.53 -6.09 5.66
CA PHE A 59 -0.77 -5.66 7.04
C PHE A 59 0.30 -4.69 7.49
N SER A 60 -0.14 -3.66 8.19
CA SER A 60 0.72 -2.79 8.97
C SER A 60 0.12 -2.55 10.34
N SER A 61 0.96 -2.23 11.31
CA SER A 61 0.51 -1.88 12.65
C SER A 61 1.30 -0.70 13.16
N ALA A 62 0.63 0.16 13.91
CA ALA A 62 1.25 1.33 14.53
C ALA A 62 0.81 1.45 15.97
N THR A 63 1.77 1.80 16.83
CA THR A 63 1.52 2.23 18.20
C THR A 63 1.94 3.68 18.31
N TYR A 64 1.01 4.53 18.72
CA TYR A 64 1.26 5.96 18.87
C TYR A 64 1.68 6.29 20.31
N GLU A 65 2.37 7.41 20.50
CA GLU A 65 2.83 7.90 21.84
C GLU A 65 1.71 7.99 22.89
N THR A 66 0.46 8.10 22.46
CA THR A 66 -0.73 8.14 23.31
C THR A 66 -1.24 6.76 23.73
N ASN A 67 -0.51 5.69 23.47
CA ASN A 67 -0.95 4.29 23.64
C ASN A 67 -2.21 3.93 22.84
N VAL A 68 -2.49 4.63 21.78
CA VAL A 68 -3.50 4.26 20.80
C VAL A 68 -2.82 3.39 19.76
N SER A 69 -3.23 2.16 19.65
CA SER A 69 -2.73 1.22 18.63
C SER A 69 -3.78 0.99 17.57
N SER A 70 -3.33 0.75 16.36
CA SER A 70 -4.19 0.32 15.26
C SER A 70 -3.51 -0.76 14.43
N LYS A 71 -4.30 -1.66 13.87
CA LYS A 71 -3.88 -2.53 12.77
C LYS A 71 -4.51 -2.02 11.49
N THR A 72 -3.70 -1.85 10.46
CA THR A 72 -4.15 -1.41 9.15
C THR A 72 -4.01 -2.55 8.15
N VAL A 73 -5.04 -2.73 7.35
CA VAL A 73 -5.11 -3.68 6.25
C VAL A 73 -5.18 -2.89 4.96
N ASP A 74 -4.19 -3.04 4.11
CA ASP A 74 -4.15 -2.46 2.78
C ASP A 74 -4.54 -3.52 1.75
N VAL A 75 -5.63 -3.26 1.03
CA VAL A 75 -6.11 -4.07 -0.08
C VAL A 75 -5.56 -3.47 -1.36
N THR A 76 -4.56 -4.13 -1.92
CA THR A 76 -3.84 -3.65 -3.11
C THR A 76 -4.20 -4.54 -4.30
N PRO A 77 -4.73 -3.97 -5.38
CA PRO A 77 -5.07 -4.73 -6.58
C PRO A 77 -3.86 -5.43 -7.17
N GLU A 78 -4.10 -6.58 -7.78
CA GLU A 78 -3.11 -7.28 -8.59
C GLU A 78 -3.54 -7.34 -10.06
N VAL A 79 -2.58 -7.16 -10.96
CA VAL A 79 -2.75 -7.34 -12.40
C VAL A 79 -1.73 -8.36 -12.87
N ASN A 80 -2.20 -9.46 -13.46
CA ASN A 80 -1.37 -10.59 -13.88
C ASN A 80 -0.46 -11.13 -12.75
N GLY A 81 -0.98 -11.23 -11.53
CA GLY A 81 -0.26 -11.70 -10.35
C GLY A 81 0.82 -10.75 -9.83
N ARG A 82 0.77 -9.46 -10.22
CA ARG A 82 1.69 -8.43 -9.75
C ARG A 82 0.92 -7.30 -9.08
N MET A 83 1.41 -6.89 -7.93
CA MET A 83 0.85 -5.78 -7.16
C MET A 83 0.85 -4.47 -7.95
N VAL A 84 -0.19 -3.67 -7.78
CA VAL A 84 -0.29 -2.32 -8.31
C VAL A 84 -0.02 -1.30 -7.19
N TYR A 85 1.14 -0.69 -7.22
CA TYR A 85 1.54 0.38 -6.31
C TYR A 85 0.93 1.73 -6.72
N GLY A 86 0.93 2.66 -5.80
CA GLY A 86 0.40 4.01 -5.99
C GLY A 86 -0.83 4.26 -5.14
N LYS A 87 -1.65 5.23 -5.52
CA LYS A 87 -2.83 5.63 -4.75
C LYS A 87 -4.06 4.74 -4.95
N TYR A 88 -3.93 3.68 -5.75
CA TYR A 88 -5.03 2.80 -6.11
C TYR A 88 -5.13 1.62 -5.14
N HIS A 89 -5.70 1.87 -3.97
CA HIS A 89 -5.85 0.87 -2.91
C HIS A 89 -7.01 1.21 -1.97
N ILE A 90 -7.36 0.26 -1.12
CA ILE A 90 -8.26 0.47 0.01
C ILE A 90 -7.44 0.24 1.29
N SER A 91 -7.42 1.21 2.18
CA SER A 91 -6.77 1.10 3.49
C SER A 91 -7.82 1.13 4.59
N ILE A 92 -7.79 0.13 5.46
CA ILE A 92 -8.77 -0.06 6.53
C ILE A 92 -8.03 -0.22 7.86
N SER A 93 -8.26 0.66 8.80
CA SER A 93 -7.72 0.54 10.15
C SER A 93 -8.76 -0.03 11.11
N PHE A 94 -8.30 -0.86 12.02
CA PHE A 94 -9.11 -1.56 13.00
C PHE A 94 -8.63 -1.26 14.42
N ASP A 95 -9.58 -1.22 15.38
CA ASP A 95 -9.30 -1.25 16.81
C ASP A 95 -9.11 -2.70 17.32
N ARG A 96 -8.83 -2.84 18.63
CA ARG A 96 -8.67 -4.14 19.28
C ARG A 96 -9.92 -5.03 19.23
N ASP A 97 -11.08 -4.42 19.13
CA ASP A 97 -12.37 -5.14 19.08
C ASP A 97 -12.75 -5.54 17.65
N GLY A 98 -11.90 -5.19 16.65
CA GLY A 98 -12.11 -5.45 15.24
C GLY A 98 -13.09 -4.49 14.57
N ASN A 99 -13.39 -3.35 15.19
CA ASN A 99 -14.19 -2.31 14.57
C ASN A 99 -13.33 -1.46 13.63
N VAL A 100 -13.94 -1.00 12.54
CA VAL A 100 -13.27 -0.09 11.61
C VAL A 100 -13.17 1.29 12.23
N THR A 101 -11.95 1.79 12.40
CA THR A 101 -11.66 3.12 12.94
C THR A 101 -11.26 4.12 11.87
N ALA A 102 -10.73 3.65 10.75
CA ALA A 102 -10.49 4.48 9.58
C ALA A 102 -10.66 3.66 8.30
N LEU A 103 -11.11 4.31 7.25
CA LEU A 103 -11.18 3.78 5.90
C LEU A 103 -10.73 4.87 4.93
N THR A 104 -9.82 4.51 4.05
CA THR A 104 -9.46 5.31 2.88
C THR A 104 -9.62 4.45 1.65
N GLN A 105 -10.43 4.88 0.72
CA GLN A 105 -10.63 4.19 -0.54
C GLN A 105 -10.27 5.12 -1.70
N GLN A 106 -9.30 4.68 -2.48
CA GLN A 106 -8.94 5.26 -3.77
C GLN A 106 -9.00 4.18 -4.84
N TYR A 107 -10.13 3.50 -4.91
CA TYR A 107 -10.36 2.40 -5.82
C TYR A 107 -11.54 2.69 -6.71
N ALA A 108 -11.38 2.48 -8.02
CA ALA A 108 -12.47 2.41 -8.98
C ALA A 108 -12.26 1.16 -9.87
N PRO A 109 -13.32 0.44 -10.24
CA PRO A 109 -13.20 -0.70 -11.13
C PRO A 109 -12.52 -0.30 -12.44
N LEU A 110 -11.41 -0.96 -12.79
CA LEU A 110 -10.66 -0.69 -14.01
C LEU A 110 -11.00 -1.72 -15.09
N LYS A 111 -11.23 -1.24 -16.29
CA LYS A 111 -11.28 -2.11 -17.47
C LYS A 111 -9.90 -2.11 -18.12
N MET A 112 -9.36 -3.30 -18.39
CA MET A 112 -8.14 -3.43 -19.16
C MET A 112 -8.37 -2.86 -20.55
N GLY A 113 -7.60 -1.83 -20.88
CA GLY A 113 -7.53 -1.23 -22.22
C GLY A 113 -6.49 -1.92 -23.10
N GLY A 114 -5.68 -1.14 -23.79
CA GLY A 114 -4.57 -1.64 -24.59
C GLY A 114 -3.39 -2.10 -23.75
N THR A 115 -2.60 -3.03 -24.26
CA THR A 115 -1.31 -3.43 -23.68
C THR A 115 -0.18 -3.05 -24.62
N ARG A 116 0.99 -2.73 -24.04
CA ARG A 116 2.22 -2.45 -24.80
C ARG A 116 3.34 -3.32 -24.27
N THR A 117 4.06 -3.97 -25.17
CA THR A 117 5.31 -4.64 -24.81
C THR A 117 6.40 -3.61 -24.61
N VAL A 118 7.08 -3.69 -23.46
CA VAL A 118 8.20 -2.82 -23.09
C VAL A 118 9.44 -3.65 -22.79
N ARG A 119 10.61 -3.09 -23.03
CA ARG A 119 11.86 -3.69 -22.60
C ARG A 119 12.12 -3.31 -21.13
N LEU A 120 12.44 -4.31 -20.32
CA LEU A 120 12.78 -4.09 -18.92
C LEU A 120 14.26 -3.74 -18.73
N ALA A 121 14.53 -2.91 -17.75
CA ALA A 121 15.86 -2.56 -17.28
C ALA A 121 16.57 -3.79 -16.73
N ASP A 122 17.84 -3.95 -17.05
CA ASP A 122 18.71 -4.95 -16.45
C ASP A 122 19.28 -4.48 -15.09
N ALA A 123 19.99 -5.36 -14.40
CA ALA A 123 20.56 -5.07 -13.09
C ALA A 123 21.51 -3.84 -13.11
N LYS A 124 22.25 -3.63 -14.20
CA LYS A 124 23.16 -2.48 -14.34
C LYS A 124 22.37 -1.17 -14.42
N ASN A 125 21.29 -1.16 -15.18
CA ASN A 125 20.42 0.01 -15.27
C ASN A 125 19.71 0.32 -13.95
N VAL A 126 19.25 -0.72 -13.24
CA VAL A 126 18.67 -0.56 -11.89
C VAL A 126 19.70 0.02 -10.92
N GLN A 127 20.93 -0.51 -10.90
CA GLN A 127 22.00 0.02 -10.06
C GLN A 127 22.31 1.48 -10.37
N ALA A 128 22.40 1.84 -11.65
CA ALA A 128 22.64 3.22 -12.06
C ALA A 128 21.55 4.19 -11.59
N ARG A 129 20.28 3.74 -11.55
CA ARG A 129 19.18 4.54 -11.01
C ARG A 129 19.27 4.71 -9.49
N LEU A 130 19.65 3.64 -8.77
CA LEU A 130 19.90 3.73 -7.33
C LEU A 130 21.03 4.70 -7.01
N ASP A 131 22.13 4.64 -7.74
CA ASP A 131 23.28 5.53 -7.58
C ASP A 131 22.91 7.00 -7.89
N ALA A 132 22.01 7.21 -8.85
CA ALA A 132 21.50 8.53 -9.24
C ALA A 132 20.37 9.04 -8.33
N HIS A 133 19.92 8.28 -7.33
CA HIS A 133 18.74 8.56 -6.49
C HIS A 133 17.43 8.71 -7.30
N ASP A 134 17.34 8.04 -8.47
CA ASP A 134 16.15 7.99 -9.33
C ASP A 134 15.20 6.86 -8.87
N PHE A 135 14.64 7.03 -7.69
CA PHE A 135 13.71 6.08 -7.07
C PHE A 135 12.75 6.78 -6.11
N SER A 136 11.66 6.09 -5.76
CA SER A 136 10.81 6.45 -4.63
C SER A 136 11.06 5.48 -3.48
N ALA A 137 11.18 5.97 -2.26
CA ALA A 137 11.43 5.14 -1.10
C ALA A 137 10.41 5.44 0.02
N ASN A 138 9.97 4.39 0.66
CA ASN A 138 9.23 4.48 1.91
C ASN A 138 10.21 4.26 3.07
N ILE A 139 10.89 5.33 3.45
CA ILE A 139 11.90 5.37 4.50
C ILE A 139 11.53 6.50 5.44
N ALA A 140 11.26 6.17 6.70
CA ALA A 140 10.85 7.14 7.71
C ALA A 140 11.99 8.07 8.17
N GLN A 141 13.23 7.61 8.05
CA GLN A 141 14.44 8.34 8.46
C GLN A 141 15.67 7.84 7.67
N GLU A 142 16.77 8.56 7.76
CA GLU A 142 18.02 8.15 7.14
C GLU A 142 18.52 6.81 7.71
N LEU A 143 18.89 5.89 6.81
CA LEU A 143 19.39 4.57 7.15
C LEU A 143 20.82 4.39 6.63
N THR A 144 21.65 3.72 7.41
CA THR A 144 22.99 3.26 7.04
C THR A 144 23.03 1.73 6.93
N ASP A 145 24.11 1.17 6.39
CA ASP A 145 24.32 -0.28 6.28
C ASP A 145 23.13 -1.03 5.66
N CYS A 146 22.57 -0.44 4.60
CA CYS A 146 21.40 -0.97 3.93
C CYS A 146 21.71 -2.27 3.19
N THR A 147 20.88 -3.29 3.44
CA THR A 147 20.97 -4.59 2.76
C THR A 147 19.64 -4.91 2.10
N ILE A 148 19.66 -5.20 0.79
CA ILE A 148 18.49 -5.65 0.06
C ILE A 148 18.26 -7.14 0.35
N THR A 149 17.06 -7.47 0.83
CA THR A 149 16.66 -8.84 1.19
C THR A 149 15.58 -9.41 0.29
N GLY A 150 14.93 -8.57 -0.51
CA GLY A 150 13.85 -8.97 -1.39
C GLY A 150 13.78 -8.15 -2.66
N PHE A 151 13.24 -8.79 -3.69
CA PHE A 151 13.03 -8.19 -5.01
C PHE A 151 11.74 -8.76 -5.62
N GLU A 152 10.92 -7.90 -6.18
CA GLU A 152 9.78 -8.32 -7.00
C GLU A 152 9.52 -7.35 -8.15
N GLN A 153 8.83 -7.83 -9.19
CA GLN A 153 8.26 -7.00 -10.23
C GLN A 153 6.83 -6.63 -9.87
N ALA A 154 6.50 -5.36 -10.03
CA ALA A 154 5.18 -4.82 -9.76
C ALA A 154 4.79 -3.81 -10.84
N TYR A 155 3.62 -3.20 -10.68
CA TYR A 155 3.20 -2.05 -11.45
C TYR A 155 3.07 -0.84 -10.55
N TYR A 156 3.28 0.33 -11.12
CA TYR A 156 2.94 1.61 -10.50
C TYR A 156 1.86 2.28 -11.33
N MET A 157 0.78 2.66 -10.68
CA MET A 157 -0.25 3.47 -11.29
C MET A 157 0.06 4.94 -11.04
N ASN A 158 0.37 5.67 -12.10
CA ASN A 158 0.43 7.11 -12.02
C ASN A 158 -1.00 7.64 -12.00
N ALA A 159 -1.51 7.85 -10.81
CA ALA A 159 -2.86 8.38 -10.58
C ALA A 159 -2.89 9.90 -10.76
N GLY A 160 -2.62 10.35 -11.96
CA GLY A 160 -3.21 11.58 -12.41
C GLY A 160 -4.64 11.26 -12.79
N PHE A 161 -5.59 11.39 -11.88
CA PHE A 161 -7.00 11.32 -12.22
C PHE A 161 -7.32 12.49 -13.14
N ASN A 162 -7.17 12.27 -14.45
CA ASN A 162 -7.79 13.17 -15.42
C ASN A 162 -9.26 12.79 -15.54
N ALA A 163 -10.08 13.74 -15.90
CA ALA A 163 -11.54 13.57 -16.02
C ALA A 163 -11.97 12.48 -17.03
N GLU A 164 -11.04 11.89 -17.77
CA GLU A 164 -11.28 10.87 -18.81
C GLU A 164 -10.90 9.45 -18.35
N GLY A 165 -10.31 9.31 -17.17
CA GLY A 165 -10.15 7.99 -16.52
C GLY A 165 -9.18 7.00 -17.15
N ASP A 166 -8.31 7.45 -18.08
CA ASP A 166 -7.26 6.61 -18.64
C ASP A 166 -6.05 6.54 -17.70
N TYR A 167 -5.81 5.36 -17.14
CA TYR A 167 -4.67 5.10 -16.27
C TYR A 167 -3.64 4.23 -16.98
N ALA A 168 -2.38 4.56 -16.79
CA ALA A 168 -1.28 3.74 -17.25
C ALA A 168 -0.64 2.98 -16.08
N LEU A 169 -0.44 1.69 -16.26
CA LEU A 169 0.37 0.87 -15.37
C LEU A 169 1.80 0.82 -15.91
N TYR A 170 2.74 1.36 -15.14
CA TYR A 170 4.15 1.32 -15.47
C TYR A 170 4.83 0.18 -14.71
N PRO A 171 5.64 -0.66 -15.36
CA PRO A 171 6.39 -1.68 -14.67
C PRO A 171 7.45 -1.04 -13.76
N ILE A 172 7.52 -1.55 -12.53
CA ILE A 172 8.52 -1.17 -11.54
C ILE A 172 9.18 -2.41 -10.95
N TYR A 173 10.35 -2.19 -10.38
CA TYR A 173 10.97 -3.11 -9.44
C TYR A 173 10.78 -2.60 -8.02
N VAL A 174 10.41 -3.51 -7.13
CA VAL A 174 10.30 -3.27 -5.70
C VAL A 174 11.45 -3.97 -5.01
N LEU A 175 12.30 -3.19 -4.38
CA LEU A 175 13.42 -3.67 -3.59
C LEU A 175 13.08 -3.51 -2.11
N ARG A 176 13.11 -4.59 -1.35
CA ARG A 176 12.91 -4.56 0.10
C ARG A 176 14.22 -4.86 0.79
N GLY A 177 14.45 -4.23 1.92
CA GLY A 177 15.67 -4.42 2.67
C GLY A 177 15.54 -3.97 4.11
N GLN A 178 16.69 -3.99 4.77
CA GLN A 178 16.85 -3.50 6.13
C GLN A 178 18.08 -2.61 6.20
N GLY A 179 18.03 -1.60 7.05
CA GLY A 179 19.12 -0.70 7.32
C GLY A 179 19.13 -0.29 8.78
N THR A 180 20.21 0.33 9.22
CA THR A 180 20.41 0.78 10.60
C THR A 180 20.05 2.27 10.70
N ALA A 181 19.15 2.62 11.59
CA ALA A 181 18.82 4.01 11.91
C ALA A 181 19.86 4.66 12.83
N ALA A 182 19.81 5.98 12.96
CA ALA A 182 20.78 6.74 13.78
C ALA A 182 20.80 6.34 15.26
N ASP A 183 19.68 5.79 15.79
CA ASP A 183 19.56 5.27 17.15
C ASP A 183 20.07 3.83 17.31
N GLY A 184 20.56 3.21 16.24
CA GLY A 184 21.04 1.83 16.18
C GLY A 184 19.95 0.79 15.97
N SER A 185 18.69 1.18 15.83
CA SER A 185 17.59 0.25 15.52
C SER A 185 17.67 -0.23 14.07
N VAL A 186 17.28 -1.50 13.84
CA VAL A 186 17.17 -2.04 12.48
C VAL A 186 15.77 -1.77 11.96
N GLN A 187 15.69 -1.12 10.81
CA GLN A 187 14.42 -0.77 10.16
C GLN A 187 14.33 -1.36 8.76
N GLY A 188 13.11 -1.82 8.42
CA GLY A 188 12.79 -2.21 7.06
C GLY A 188 12.61 -1.00 6.15
N PHE A 189 12.95 -1.17 4.88
CA PHE A 189 12.67 -0.19 3.84
C PHE A 189 12.14 -0.84 2.58
N GLU A 190 11.44 -0.06 1.78
CA GLU A 190 11.00 -0.42 0.45
C GLU A 190 11.37 0.69 -0.53
N VAL A 191 11.94 0.31 -1.66
CA VAL A 191 12.36 1.22 -2.74
C VAL A 191 11.67 0.81 -4.04
N LEU A 192 11.04 1.76 -4.71
CA LEU A 192 10.39 1.59 -5.99
C LEU A 192 11.25 2.22 -7.08
N VAL A 193 11.71 1.40 -8.02
CA VAL A 193 12.55 1.82 -9.15
C VAL A 193 11.81 1.53 -10.46
N SER A 194 11.85 2.47 -11.42
CA SER A 194 11.29 2.20 -12.75
C SER A 194 11.95 0.99 -13.39
N ALA A 195 11.14 0.04 -13.84
CA ALA A 195 11.63 -1.13 -14.56
C ALA A 195 11.70 -0.93 -16.09
N LEU A 196 11.43 0.27 -16.61
CA LEU A 196 11.59 0.57 -18.01
C LEU A 196 13.07 0.69 -18.37
N ALA A 197 13.50 0.01 -19.43
CA ALA A 197 14.79 0.30 -20.06
C ALA A 197 14.76 1.73 -20.61
N GLY A 198 15.78 2.51 -20.32
CA GLY A 198 15.96 3.85 -20.85
C GLY A 198 16.29 3.84 -22.33
#